data_9129fc43021b1c36333d8eb845a086b5
#
_entry.id   9129fc43021b1c36333d8eb845a086b5
#
_cell.length_a   1.000
_cell.length_b   1.000
_cell.length_c   1.000
_cell.angle_alpha   90.00
_cell.angle_beta   90.00
_cell.angle_gamma   90.00
#
_symmetry.space_group_name_H-M   'P 1'
#
loop_
_entity.id
_entity.type
_entity.pdbx_description
1 polymer ?
#
loop_
_entity_poly.entity_id
_entity_poly.type
_entity_poly.pdbx_seq_one_letter_code
_entity_poly.pdbx_strand_id
1 'polypeptide(L)'
;VIPTQLTAGGWAPNSVNTINLNKGQIYQVLGALTGTSGSDLTGTSIRSVASGSGGCKRIAVFSGSGRVLIGGCGNGADNLYQQLYPASTWGRKYLTVPSSGRLRNYYRIIRPAPTAVVRVNGAVIPAGSFLNNFYEFSTTTPNLIESDSVICVSQYFTSMSCQGNINPYDPDMVILNPVEQNIADVTLISTGQLTNTPITPEHYVHVIMKNAGTAL
;
A
#
# COMPACT_ATOMS: atom_id res chain seq x y z
N VAL A 1 -4.49 -18.83 -1.55
CA VAL A 1 -3.82 -17.88 -0.65
C VAL A 1 -2.52 -18.47 -0.15
N ILE A 2 -1.45 -17.71 -0.25
CA ILE A 2 -0.13 -18.08 0.28
C ILE A 2 0.28 -16.96 1.25
N PRO A 3 0.06 -17.13 2.56
CA PRO A 3 0.36 -16.11 3.54
C PRO A 3 1.89 -16.01 3.78
N THR A 4 2.37 -14.82 4.05
CA THR A 4 3.78 -14.56 4.42
C THR A 4 4.06 -14.81 5.89
N GLN A 5 3.02 -14.77 6.72
CA GLN A 5 3.08 -14.96 8.16
C GLN A 5 1.98 -15.91 8.62
N LEU A 6 2.09 -16.40 9.87
CA LEU A 6 1.06 -17.21 10.51
C LEU A 6 -0.26 -16.43 10.54
N THR A 7 -1.35 -17.09 10.17
CA THR A 7 -2.71 -16.53 10.26
C THR A 7 -3.41 -16.95 11.52
N ALA A 8 -4.42 -16.19 11.95
CA ALA A 8 -5.28 -16.55 13.09
C ALA A 8 -6.03 -17.86 12.86
N GLY A 9 -6.30 -18.23 11.61
CA GLY A 9 -6.88 -19.52 11.23
C GLY A 9 -5.87 -20.67 11.19
N GLY A 10 -4.63 -20.47 11.61
CA GLY A 10 -3.61 -21.51 11.71
C GLY A 10 -2.86 -21.83 10.40
N TRP A 11 -3.01 -21.04 9.34
CA TRP A 11 -2.23 -21.25 8.12
C TRP A 11 -0.77 -20.83 8.34
N ALA A 12 0.12 -21.76 8.08
CA ALA A 12 1.56 -21.50 8.23
C ALA A 12 2.08 -20.56 7.13
N PRO A 13 3.16 -19.80 7.39
CA PRO A 13 3.83 -19.00 6.36
C PRO A 13 4.19 -19.85 5.14
N ASN A 14 3.98 -19.30 3.96
CA ASN A 14 4.27 -19.91 2.65
C ASN A 14 3.47 -21.19 2.34
N SER A 15 2.47 -21.55 3.16
CA SER A 15 1.57 -22.67 2.86
C SER A 15 0.55 -22.29 1.78
N VAL A 16 0.21 -23.24 0.90
CA VAL A 16 -0.85 -23.03 -0.10
C VAL A 16 -2.20 -23.42 0.48
N ASN A 17 -3.10 -22.46 0.59
CA ASN A 17 -4.44 -22.65 1.16
C ASN A 17 -5.50 -22.32 0.11
N THR A 18 -6.40 -23.26 -0.15
CA THR A 18 -7.47 -23.11 -1.13
C THR A 18 -8.80 -22.91 -0.41
N ILE A 19 -9.57 -21.94 -0.88
CA ILE A 19 -10.90 -21.62 -0.36
C ILE A 19 -11.87 -21.62 -1.54
N ASN A 20 -13.01 -22.25 -1.36
CA ASN A 20 -14.10 -22.21 -2.33
C ASN A 20 -15.10 -21.13 -1.92
N LEU A 21 -15.35 -20.18 -2.84
CA LEU A 21 -16.32 -19.11 -2.63
C LEU A 21 -17.35 -19.12 -3.75
N ASN A 22 -18.60 -19.04 -3.38
CA ASN A 22 -19.70 -18.79 -4.31
C ASN A 22 -19.88 -17.28 -4.55
N LYS A 23 -20.67 -16.92 -5.56
CA LYS A 23 -20.99 -15.51 -5.85
C LYS A 23 -21.56 -14.82 -4.60
N GLY A 24 -21.00 -13.65 -4.26
CA GLY A 24 -21.41 -12.82 -3.12
C GLY A 24 -20.83 -13.25 -1.77
N GLN A 25 -20.06 -14.34 -1.71
CA GLN A 25 -19.38 -14.72 -0.48
C GLN A 25 -18.08 -13.95 -0.28
N ILE A 26 -17.75 -13.70 0.98
CA ILE A 26 -16.54 -13.02 1.43
C ILE A 26 -15.76 -13.99 2.31
N TYR A 27 -14.46 -13.95 2.22
CA TYR A 27 -13.55 -14.64 3.13
C TYR A 27 -12.49 -13.67 3.65
N GLN A 28 -12.31 -13.63 4.93
CA GLN A 28 -11.33 -12.80 5.60
C GLN A 28 -10.17 -13.63 6.13
N VAL A 29 -8.95 -13.18 5.84
CA VAL A 29 -7.71 -13.73 6.41
C VAL A 29 -7.18 -12.72 7.40
N LEU A 30 -6.97 -13.13 8.63
CA LEU A 30 -6.42 -12.32 9.71
C LEU A 30 -5.03 -12.85 10.08
N GLY A 31 -4.07 -11.97 10.30
CA GLY A 31 -2.77 -12.32 10.87
C GLY A 31 -2.92 -12.86 12.29
N ALA A 32 -2.09 -13.81 12.67
CA ALA A 32 -2.10 -14.33 14.04
C ALA A 32 -1.83 -13.20 15.04
N LEU A 33 -2.53 -13.23 16.16
CA LEU A 33 -2.38 -12.24 17.22
C LEU A 33 -1.38 -12.72 18.27
N THR A 34 -0.51 -11.80 18.71
CA THR A 34 0.37 -11.98 19.86
C THR A 34 0.11 -10.79 20.79
N GLY A 35 -0.62 -11.03 21.87
CA GLY A 35 -1.15 -9.95 22.70
C GLY A 35 -2.12 -9.06 21.90
N THR A 36 -1.81 -7.78 21.80
CA THR A 36 -2.58 -6.78 21.02
C THR A 36 -2.03 -6.55 19.61
N SER A 37 -0.95 -7.24 19.22
CA SER A 37 -0.30 -7.07 17.92
C SER A 37 -0.65 -8.21 16.97
N GLY A 38 -1.03 -7.88 15.74
CA GLY A 38 -1.26 -8.84 14.66
C GLY A 38 -0.02 -9.05 13.79
N SER A 39 0.13 -10.26 13.26
CA SER A 39 1.16 -10.54 12.24
C SER A 39 0.87 -9.73 10.97
N ASP A 40 1.90 -9.06 10.45
CA ASP A 40 1.81 -8.30 9.20
C ASP A 40 1.81 -9.25 7.99
N LEU A 41 0.70 -9.32 7.29
CA LEU A 41 0.51 -10.18 6.13
C LEU A 41 1.01 -9.56 4.81
N THR A 42 1.75 -8.46 4.85
CA THR A 42 2.33 -7.84 3.64
C THR A 42 3.13 -8.85 2.83
N GLY A 43 2.95 -8.85 1.51
CA GLY A 43 3.55 -9.83 0.60
C GLY A 43 2.75 -11.12 0.41
N THR A 44 1.65 -11.32 1.14
CA THR A 44 0.74 -12.45 0.93
C THR A 44 0.23 -12.48 -0.50
N SER A 45 0.29 -13.65 -1.14
CA SER A 45 -0.20 -13.86 -2.49
C SER A 45 -1.61 -14.44 -2.50
N ILE A 46 -2.49 -13.82 -3.28
CA ILE A 46 -3.88 -14.26 -3.45
C ILE A 46 -4.14 -14.43 -4.95
N ARG A 47 -4.59 -15.61 -5.33
CA ARG A 47 -4.85 -15.96 -6.72
C ARG A 47 -6.17 -16.70 -6.84
N SER A 48 -6.99 -16.30 -7.81
CA SER A 48 -8.11 -17.11 -8.28
C SER A 48 -7.59 -18.28 -9.10
N VAL A 49 -8.11 -19.46 -8.85
CA VAL A 49 -7.81 -20.68 -9.62
C VAL A 49 -9.09 -21.22 -10.23
N ALA A 50 -8.96 -21.93 -11.37
CA ALA A 50 -10.08 -22.56 -12.01
C ALA A 50 -10.65 -23.68 -11.12
N SER A 51 -11.97 -23.78 -11.05
CA SER A 51 -12.70 -24.91 -10.50
C SER A 51 -13.52 -25.57 -11.60
N GLY A 52 -13.21 -26.80 -11.96
CA GLY A 52 -13.86 -27.51 -13.05
C GLY A 52 -13.62 -26.85 -14.43
N SER A 53 -14.60 -26.92 -15.34
CA SER A 53 -14.50 -26.41 -16.71
C SER A 53 -14.70 -24.90 -16.85
N GLY A 54 -14.96 -24.18 -15.78
CA GLY A 54 -15.42 -22.77 -15.81
C GLY A 54 -14.35 -21.70 -15.87
N GLY A 55 -13.06 -22.03 -15.88
CA GLY A 55 -11.96 -21.07 -15.83
C GLY A 55 -11.88 -20.27 -14.51
N CYS A 56 -10.86 -19.42 -14.40
CA CYS A 56 -10.67 -18.56 -13.23
C CYS A 56 -11.76 -17.47 -13.16
N LYS A 57 -12.32 -17.26 -11.97
CA LYS A 57 -13.28 -16.19 -11.72
C LYS A 57 -12.56 -14.95 -11.18
N ARG A 58 -13.09 -13.78 -11.50
CA ARG A 58 -12.56 -12.52 -10.94
C ARG A 58 -12.89 -12.41 -9.46
N ILE A 59 -11.95 -11.87 -8.71
CA ILE A 59 -12.07 -11.57 -7.28
C ILE A 59 -11.69 -10.12 -7.03
N ALA A 60 -12.28 -9.49 -6.03
CA ALA A 60 -11.81 -8.24 -5.46
C ALA A 60 -11.09 -8.57 -4.14
N VAL A 61 -9.98 -7.90 -3.90
CA VAL A 61 -9.18 -8.10 -2.69
C VAL A 61 -8.99 -6.76 -2.03
N PHE A 62 -9.22 -6.71 -0.73
CA PHE A 62 -8.99 -5.55 0.12
C PHE A 62 -7.95 -5.90 1.17
N SER A 63 -7.07 -4.98 1.47
CA SER A 63 -6.07 -5.10 2.53
C SER A 63 -6.17 -3.91 3.47
N GLY A 64 -5.83 -4.15 4.72
CA GLY A 64 -5.85 -3.11 5.72
C GLY A 64 -5.47 -3.60 7.09
N SER A 65 -5.67 -2.73 8.08
CA SER A 65 -5.48 -3.00 9.50
C SER A 65 -6.63 -2.38 10.27
N GLY A 66 -7.15 -3.08 11.26
CA GLY A 66 -8.24 -2.57 12.10
C GLY A 66 -7.82 -1.41 12.99
N ARG A 67 -6.54 -1.36 13.37
CA ARG A 67 -5.95 -0.27 14.13
C ARG A 67 -4.44 -0.28 13.99
N VAL A 68 -3.86 0.81 13.52
CA VAL A 68 -2.41 0.92 13.34
C VAL A 68 -1.90 2.30 13.69
N LEU A 69 -0.70 2.36 14.26
CA LEU A 69 0.10 3.58 14.40
C LEU A 69 1.20 3.56 13.34
N ILE A 70 1.33 4.64 12.59
CA ILE A 70 2.37 4.80 11.58
C ILE A 70 3.34 5.88 12.05
N GLY A 71 4.63 5.53 12.07
CA GLY A 71 5.70 6.42 12.51
C GLY A 71 6.15 6.23 13.96
N GLY A 72 5.56 5.29 14.70
CA GLY A 72 5.97 4.97 16.07
C GLY A 72 5.62 6.03 17.13
N CYS A 73 4.76 6.99 16.80
CA CYS A 73 4.35 8.05 17.71
C CYS A 73 3.07 7.63 18.45
N GLY A 74 3.01 7.88 19.76
CA GLY A 74 2.14 7.19 20.71
C GLY A 74 0.61 7.35 20.58
N ASN A 75 0.08 8.26 19.73
CA ASN A 75 -1.37 8.53 19.61
C ASN A 75 -1.82 8.65 18.16
N GLY A 76 -3.14 8.64 17.93
CA GLY A 76 -3.73 8.77 16.58
C GLY A 76 -3.62 7.46 15.79
N ALA A 77 -4.03 6.34 16.39
CA ALA A 77 -4.17 5.08 15.69
C ALA A 77 -5.53 5.03 14.98
N ASP A 78 -5.54 4.62 13.72
CA ASP A 78 -6.76 4.44 12.95
C ASP A 78 -6.69 3.16 12.10
N ASN A 79 -7.78 2.87 11.39
CA ASN A 79 -7.85 1.75 10.47
C ASN A 79 -7.24 2.13 9.12
N LEU A 80 -6.69 1.12 8.45
CA LEU A 80 -6.33 1.21 7.02
C LEU A 80 -7.22 0.26 6.23
N TYR A 81 -7.68 0.71 5.07
CA TYR A 81 -8.48 -0.14 4.18
C TYR A 81 -8.35 0.30 2.73
N GLN A 82 -7.77 -0.55 1.89
CA GLN A 82 -7.50 -0.25 0.50
C GLN A 82 -7.82 -1.45 -0.39
N GLN A 83 -8.54 -1.22 -1.50
CA GLN A 83 -8.66 -2.23 -2.54
C GLN A 83 -7.32 -2.39 -3.26
N LEU A 84 -6.89 -3.64 -3.41
CA LEU A 84 -5.62 -3.95 -4.06
C LEU A 84 -5.75 -3.99 -5.58
N TYR A 85 -4.76 -3.45 -6.26
CA TYR A 85 -4.61 -3.58 -7.70
C TYR A 85 -4.05 -4.96 -8.08
N PRO A 86 -4.53 -5.56 -9.19
CA PRO A 86 -3.96 -6.80 -9.67
C PRO A 86 -2.50 -6.63 -10.08
N ALA A 87 -1.67 -7.66 -9.89
CA ALA A 87 -0.25 -7.60 -10.22
C ALA A 87 0.04 -7.29 -11.71
N SER A 88 -0.92 -7.50 -12.59
CA SER A 88 -0.82 -7.12 -14.01
C SER A 88 -0.80 -5.61 -14.26
N THR A 89 -1.20 -4.80 -13.27
CA THR A 89 -1.16 -3.33 -13.33
C THR A 89 0.05 -2.74 -12.61
N TRP A 90 0.89 -3.58 -12.01
CA TRP A 90 2.12 -3.12 -11.36
C TRP A 90 3.15 -2.70 -12.43
N GLY A 91 4.05 -1.80 -12.05
CA GLY A 91 5.08 -1.29 -12.95
C GLY A 91 6.49 -1.47 -12.40
N ARG A 92 7.43 -0.86 -13.09
CA ARG A 92 8.86 -0.92 -12.74
C ARG A 92 9.42 0.41 -12.28
N LYS A 93 8.65 1.48 -12.45
CA LYS A 93 9.07 2.83 -12.14
C LYS A 93 7.99 3.60 -11.40
N TYR A 94 8.36 4.17 -10.27
CA TYR A 94 7.46 4.95 -9.42
C TYR A 94 8.12 6.27 -9.02
N LEU A 95 7.30 7.31 -8.95
CA LEU A 95 7.68 8.59 -8.40
C LEU A 95 6.89 8.81 -7.12
N THR A 96 7.56 9.21 -6.06
CA THR A 96 6.92 9.51 -4.77
C THR A 96 7.10 10.98 -4.43
N VAL A 97 6.06 11.56 -3.85
CA VAL A 97 6.08 12.93 -3.34
C VAL A 97 5.62 12.90 -1.90
N PRO A 98 6.34 13.55 -0.97
CA PRO A 98 5.85 13.72 0.39
C PRO A 98 4.50 14.45 0.39
N SER A 99 3.56 13.99 1.20
CA SER A 99 2.27 14.66 1.36
C SER A 99 2.46 16.02 2.04
N SER A 100 1.69 17.00 1.60
CA SER A 100 1.66 18.32 2.24
C SER A 100 1.27 18.21 3.72
N GLY A 101 1.85 19.05 4.54
CA GLY A 101 1.56 19.07 5.97
C GLY A 101 2.09 17.89 6.79
N ARG A 102 2.81 16.94 6.17
CA ARG A 102 3.40 15.78 6.86
C ARG A 102 4.91 15.93 6.96
N LEU A 103 5.47 15.71 8.16
CA LEU A 103 6.92 15.76 8.36
C LEU A 103 7.65 14.61 7.67
N ARG A 104 7.00 13.46 7.56
CA ARG A 104 7.58 12.24 6.99
C ARG A 104 6.51 11.33 6.43
N ASN A 105 6.80 10.67 5.33
CA ASN A 105 5.97 9.60 4.77
C ASN A 105 6.72 8.28 4.82
N TYR A 106 6.00 7.19 4.98
CA TYR A 106 6.52 5.83 4.92
C TYR A 106 6.11 5.18 3.61
N TYR A 107 6.98 4.34 3.09
CA TYR A 107 6.77 3.64 1.83
C TYR A 107 7.10 2.17 2.00
N ARG A 108 6.28 1.30 1.40
CA ARG A 108 6.60 -0.12 1.24
C ARG A 108 6.72 -0.45 -0.23
N ILE A 109 7.78 -1.18 -0.56
CA ILE A 109 8.03 -1.71 -1.91
C ILE A 109 7.89 -3.22 -1.83
N ILE A 110 6.91 -3.78 -2.55
CA ILE A 110 6.69 -5.22 -2.65
C ILE A 110 7.30 -5.71 -3.96
N ARG A 111 8.16 -6.73 -3.90
CA ARG A 111 8.72 -7.41 -5.07
C ARG A 111 8.26 -8.87 -5.11
N PRO A 112 7.45 -9.29 -6.11
CA PRO A 112 7.01 -10.67 -6.25
C PRO A 112 8.17 -11.62 -6.58
N ALA A 113 9.15 -11.12 -7.35
CA ALA A 113 10.36 -11.87 -7.70
C ALA A 113 11.48 -11.55 -6.69
N PRO A 114 11.91 -12.52 -5.85
CA PRO A 114 12.95 -12.28 -4.83
C PRO A 114 14.30 -11.83 -5.42
N THR A 115 14.55 -12.12 -6.69
CA THR A 115 15.77 -11.75 -7.43
C THR A 115 15.69 -10.34 -8.03
N ALA A 116 14.53 -9.68 -8.02
CA ALA A 116 14.38 -8.35 -8.58
C ALA A 116 15.30 -7.35 -7.90
N VAL A 117 16.02 -6.58 -8.71
CA VAL A 117 16.90 -5.49 -8.25
C VAL A 117 16.10 -4.20 -8.19
N VAL A 118 15.94 -3.68 -6.98
CA VAL A 118 15.22 -2.42 -6.74
C VAL A 118 16.20 -1.32 -6.39
N ARG A 119 15.96 -0.12 -6.90
CA ARG A 119 16.73 1.10 -6.63
C ARG A 119 15.84 2.20 -6.11
N VAL A 120 16.35 2.97 -5.16
CA VAL A 120 15.75 4.22 -4.72
C VAL A 120 16.76 5.33 -4.99
N ASN A 121 16.40 6.29 -5.81
CA ASN A 121 17.27 7.40 -6.25
C ASN A 121 18.62 6.90 -6.83
N GLY A 122 18.58 5.80 -7.59
CA GLY A 122 19.74 5.16 -8.19
C GLY A 122 20.50 4.19 -7.26
N ALA A 123 20.33 4.26 -5.96
CA ALA A 123 20.99 3.36 -5.00
C ALA A 123 20.26 2.00 -4.94
N VAL A 124 21.01 0.92 -5.11
CA VAL A 124 20.46 -0.45 -5.01
C VAL A 124 20.09 -0.77 -3.56
N ILE A 125 18.87 -1.25 -3.36
CA ILE A 125 18.46 -1.79 -2.07
C ILE A 125 19.04 -3.20 -1.92
N PRO A 126 19.85 -3.49 -0.88
CA PRO A 126 20.38 -4.83 -0.66
C PRO A 126 19.29 -5.88 -0.58
N ALA A 127 19.50 -7.03 -1.21
CA ALA A 127 18.50 -8.11 -1.22
C ALA A 127 18.07 -8.56 0.18
N GLY A 128 18.98 -8.57 1.15
CA GLY A 128 18.69 -8.90 2.55
C GLY A 128 17.87 -7.88 3.32
N SER A 129 17.65 -6.67 2.76
CA SER A 129 16.78 -5.66 3.36
C SER A 129 15.29 -5.93 3.11
N PHE A 130 14.98 -6.87 2.21
CA PHE A 130 13.60 -7.28 1.96
C PHE A 130 13.19 -8.39 2.93
N LEU A 131 12.27 -8.08 3.82
CA LEU A 131 11.64 -9.04 4.72
C LEU A 131 10.27 -9.43 4.15
N ASN A 132 9.96 -10.72 4.07
CA ASN A 132 8.69 -11.20 3.49
C ASN A 132 8.38 -10.60 2.11
N ASN A 133 9.41 -10.42 1.27
CA ASN A 133 9.34 -9.81 -0.06
C ASN A 133 8.96 -8.33 -0.09
N PHE A 134 9.00 -7.61 1.02
CA PHE A 134 8.84 -6.16 1.01
C PHE A 134 10.00 -5.45 1.72
N TYR A 135 10.24 -4.21 1.31
CA TYR A 135 11.17 -3.27 1.92
C TYR A 135 10.40 -2.04 2.37
N GLU A 136 10.68 -1.56 3.58
CA GLU A 136 10.06 -0.36 4.13
C GLU A 136 11.12 0.71 4.37
N PHE A 137 10.79 1.95 4.02
CA PHE A 137 11.61 3.12 4.32
C PHE A 137 10.74 4.35 4.54
N SER A 138 11.34 5.39 5.12
CA SER A 138 10.68 6.66 5.32
C SER A 138 11.53 7.82 4.84
N THR A 139 10.89 8.87 4.35
CA THR A 139 11.58 10.04 3.79
C THR A 139 10.74 11.31 3.90
N THR A 140 11.42 12.44 3.78
CA THR A 140 10.84 13.79 3.70
C THR A 140 11.02 14.39 2.30
N THR A 141 11.64 13.65 1.36
CA THR A 141 11.94 14.13 0.02
C THR A 141 11.29 13.25 -1.05
N PRO A 142 11.06 13.78 -2.26
CA PRO A 142 10.62 12.98 -3.41
C PRO A 142 11.64 11.88 -3.74
N ASN A 143 11.15 10.77 -4.28
CA ASN A 143 12.00 9.66 -4.69
C ASN A 143 11.61 9.12 -6.06
N LEU A 144 12.63 8.65 -6.76
CA LEU A 144 12.51 7.77 -7.91
C LEU A 144 12.80 6.34 -7.48
N ILE A 145 11.82 5.46 -7.62
CA ILE A 145 11.95 4.03 -7.34
C ILE A 145 11.92 3.28 -8.66
N GLU A 146 12.93 2.47 -8.92
CA GLU A 146 13.08 1.71 -10.17
C GLU A 146 13.39 0.25 -9.88
N SER A 147 12.93 -0.64 -10.76
CA SER A 147 13.22 -2.07 -10.67
C SER A 147 13.38 -2.69 -12.06
N ASP A 148 14.17 -3.75 -12.15
CA ASP A 148 14.28 -4.59 -13.35
C ASP A 148 13.09 -5.54 -13.54
N SER A 149 12.22 -5.64 -12.55
CA SER A 149 10.99 -6.43 -12.57
C SER A 149 9.81 -5.60 -12.05
N VAL A 150 8.58 -6.07 -12.25
CA VAL A 150 7.40 -5.41 -11.71
C VAL A 150 7.42 -5.41 -10.19
N ILE A 151 7.07 -4.27 -9.60
CA ILE A 151 6.95 -4.05 -8.16
C ILE A 151 5.65 -3.32 -7.86
N CYS A 152 5.25 -3.31 -6.59
CA CYS A 152 4.16 -2.46 -6.10
C CYS A 152 4.70 -1.54 -5.02
N VAL A 153 4.29 -0.29 -5.07
CA VAL A 153 4.68 0.71 -4.07
C VAL A 153 3.44 1.26 -3.38
N SER A 154 3.45 1.27 -2.07
CA SER A 154 2.43 1.93 -1.24
C SER A 154 3.05 3.04 -0.41
N GLN A 155 2.29 4.10 -0.21
CA GLN A 155 2.61 5.23 0.66
C GLN A 155 1.70 5.19 1.87
N TYR A 156 2.28 5.49 3.03
CA TYR A 156 1.58 5.54 4.31
C TYR A 156 1.77 6.91 4.94
N PHE A 157 0.68 7.47 5.42
CA PHE A 157 0.66 8.73 6.15
C PHE A 157 0.83 8.47 7.64
N THR A 158 1.62 9.32 8.29
CA THR A 158 1.92 9.18 9.73
C THR A 158 0.73 9.51 10.60
N SER A 159 0.69 8.89 11.77
CA SER A 159 -0.27 9.20 12.82
C SER A 159 -0.11 10.64 13.34
N MET A 160 -1.17 11.19 13.91
CA MET A 160 -1.29 12.57 14.38
C MET A 160 -0.15 12.98 15.33
N SER A 161 0.19 12.15 16.27
CA SER A 161 1.22 12.47 17.29
C SER A 161 2.63 12.62 16.71
N CYS A 162 2.89 12.09 15.50
CA CYS A 162 4.16 12.31 14.80
C CYS A 162 4.32 13.73 14.26
N GLN A 163 3.30 14.55 14.30
CA GLN A 163 3.26 15.94 13.82
C GLN A 163 3.26 16.97 14.94
N GLY A 164 3.58 16.55 16.18
CA GLY A 164 3.62 17.43 17.34
C GLY A 164 2.25 17.76 17.93
N ASN A 165 1.24 16.92 17.72
CA ASN A 165 -0.15 17.08 18.21
C ASN A 165 -0.90 18.35 17.75
N ILE A 166 -0.42 19.01 16.71
CA ILE A 166 -0.97 20.32 16.30
C ILE A 166 -2.01 20.17 15.19
N ASN A 167 -2.06 19.02 14.52
CA ASN A 167 -2.95 18.81 13.38
C ASN A 167 -3.71 17.48 13.50
N PRO A 168 -5.01 17.46 13.15
CA PRO A 168 -5.88 16.29 13.24
C PRO A 168 -5.66 15.33 12.05
N TYR A 169 -4.44 14.84 11.89
CA TYR A 169 -4.11 13.90 10.82
C TYR A 169 -4.11 12.47 11.34
N ASP A 170 -4.92 11.62 10.74
CA ASP A 170 -4.93 10.19 11.01
C ASP A 170 -4.05 9.42 10.01
N PRO A 171 -3.60 8.21 10.36
CA PRO A 171 -2.88 7.36 9.42
C PRO A 171 -3.77 6.95 8.27
N ASP A 172 -3.19 6.87 7.09
CA ASP A 172 -3.86 6.39 5.88
C ASP A 172 -2.85 5.68 4.98
N MET A 173 -3.33 4.97 3.98
CA MET A 173 -2.50 4.32 2.98
C MET A 173 -3.05 4.53 1.57
N VAL A 174 -2.14 4.62 0.61
CA VAL A 174 -2.47 4.66 -0.80
C VAL A 174 -1.51 3.77 -1.60
N ILE A 175 -2.03 3.03 -2.57
CA ILE A 175 -1.21 2.29 -3.53
C ILE A 175 -0.91 3.24 -4.69
N LEU A 176 0.38 3.44 -4.97
CA LEU A 176 0.81 4.36 -6.01
C LEU A 176 0.69 3.71 -7.40
N ASN A 177 0.31 4.52 -8.38
CA ASN A 177 0.37 4.13 -9.77
C ASN A 177 1.81 4.22 -10.29
N PRO A 178 2.26 3.26 -11.10
CA PRO A 178 3.56 3.34 -11.73
C PRO A 178 3.56 4.38 -12.87
N VAL A 179 4.75 4.87 -13.22
CA VAL A 179 4.95 5.83 -14.31
C VAL A 179 4.42 5.31 -15.65
N GLU A 180 4.42 4.00 -15.84
CA GLU A 180 3.87 3.32 -17.02
C GLU A 180 2.35 3.50 -17.17
N GLN A 181 1.68 3.94 -16.11
CA GLN A 181 0.24 4.24 -16.08
C GLN A 181 -0.06 5.74 -15.99
N ASN A 182 0.90 6.59 -16.31
CA ASN A 182 0.66 8.03 -16.35
C ASN A 182 -0.41 8.39 -17.37
N ILE A 183 -1.21 9.39 -17.02
CA ILE A 183 -2.37 9.86 -17.79
C ILE A 183 -2.13 11.30 -18.26
N ALA A 184 -2.80 11.66 -19.35
CA ALA A 184 -2.77 13.02 -19.87
C ALA A 184 -3.89 13.90 -19.30
N ASP A 185 -5.04 13.28 -18.99
CA ASP A 185 -6.22 13.95 -18.48
C ASP A 185 -6.75 13.27 -17.22
N VAL A 186 -7.21 14.07 -16.26
CA VAL A 186 -7.82 13.58 -15.03
C VAL A 186 -8.92 14.51 -14.56
N THR A 187 -10.02 13.92 -14.12
CA THR A 187 -11.04 14.62 -13.35
C THR A 187 -10.88 14.26 -11.88
N LEU A 188 -10.66 15.26 -11.04
CA LEU A 188 -10.44 15.07 -9.61
C LEU A 188 -11.78 14.87 -8.89
N ILE A 189 -11.75 13.98 -7.92
CA ILE A 189 -12.78 13.86 -6.90
C ILE A 189 -12.18 14.34 -5.59
N SER A 190 -12.82 15.30 -4.97
CA SER A 190 -12.42 15.82 -3.67
C SER A 190 -13.61 15.78 -2.73
N THR A 191 -13.35 15.64 -1.44
CA THR A 191 -14.39 15.65 -0.42
C THR A 191 -14.49 17.05 0.17
N GLY A 192 -15.66 17.67 0.00
CA GLY A 192 -16.02 18.85 0.77
C GLY A 192 -16.59 18.48 2.14
N GLN A 193 -17.25 19.41 2.76
CA GLN A 193 -17.98 19.18 4.00
C GLN A 193 -19.09 18.14 3.78
N LEU A 194 -18.94 16.94 4.35
CA LEU A 194 -19.95 15.88 4.28
C LEU A 194 -20.96 15.93 5.45
N THR A 195 -20.71 16.78 6.42
CA THR A 195 -21.57 16.98 7.60
C THR A 195 -21.75 18.47 7.89
N ASN A 196 -22.74 18.82 8.71
CA ASN A 196 -23.01 20.21 9.13
C ASN A 196 -21.94 20.81 10.07
N THR A 197 -20.82 20.16 10.26
CA THR A 197 -19.71 20.67 11.07
C THR A 197 -18.86 21.59 10.20
N PRO A 198 -18.61 22.83 10.57
CA PRO A 198 -17.80 23.77 9.79
C PRO A 198 -16.32 23.37 9.91
N ILE A 199 -15.88 22.49 9.03
CA ILE A 199 -14.47 22.17 8.81
C ILE A 199 -14.11 22.81 7.48
N THR A 200 -13.05 23.58 7.44
CA THR A 200 -12.48 24.10 6.19
C THR A 200 -11.41 23.11 5.73
N PRO A 201 -11.74 22.14 4.88
CA PRO A 201 -10.75 21.16 4.42
C PRO A 201 -9.78 21.85 3.48
N GLU A 202 -8.51 21.63 3.70
CA GLU A 202 -7.47 21.95 2.72
C GLU A 202 -7.36 20.81 1.73
N HIS A 203 -7.38 21.14 0.45
CA HIS A 203 -7.26 20.16 -0.64
C HIS A 203 -5.91 20.33 -1.33
N TYR A 204 -5.20 19.22 -1.50
CA TYR A 204 -3.89 19.21 -2.15
C TYR A 204 -3.93 18.35 -3.39
N VAL A 205 -3.30 18.84 -4.47
CA VAL A 205 -3.09 18.10 -5.71
C VAL A 205 -1.58 18.07 -5.97
N HIS A 206 -1.02 16.89 -6.07
CA HIS A 206 0.37 16.72 -6.45
C HIS A 206 0.45 16.27 -7.91
N VAL A 207 1.11 17.07 -8.73
CA VAL A 207 1.35 16.77 -10.14
C VAL A 207 2.85 16.53 -10.34
N ILE A 208 3.20 15.40 -10.92
CA ILE A 208 4.59 15.04 -11.22
C ILE A 208 4.74 14.99 -12.75
N MET A 209 5.65 15.79 -13.29
CA MET A 209 5.91 15.92 -14.72
C MET A 209 7.40 15.74 -15.02
N LYS A 210 7.72 15.44 -16.26
CA LYS A 210 9.10 15.54 -16.76
C LYS A 210 9.56 17.00 -16.77
N ASN A 211 10.85 17.26 -16.52
CA ASN A 211 11.41 18.61 -16.45
C ASN A 211 11.20 19.47 -17.71
N ALA A 212 10.96 18.87 -18.86
CA ALA A 212 10.64 19.56 -20.13
C ALA A 212 9.12 19.64 -20.37
N GLY A 213 8.31 19.48 -19.33
CA GLY A 213 6.86 19.57 -19.43
C GLY A 213 6.40 20.98 -19.74
N THR A 214 5.25 21.07 -20.39
CA THR A 214 4.54 22.34 -20.63
C THR A 214 4.11 22.97 -19.31
N ALA A 215 3.99 24.28 -19.29
CA ALA A 215 3.33 24.98 -18.19
C ALA A 215 1.89 24.47 -18.03
N LEU A 216 1.45 24.35 -16.80
CA LEU A 216 0.07 24.08 -16.47
C LEU A 216 -0.77 25.33 -16.67
#